data_3171e27a55c6e9b5ff9699baf1112b92
#
_entry.id   3171e27a55c6e9b5ff9699baf1112b92
#
_cell.length_a   1.000
_cell.length_b   1.000
_cell.length_c   1.000
_cell.angle_alpha   90.00
_cell.angle_beta   90.00
_cell.angle_gamma   90.00
#
_symmetry.space_group_name_H-M   'P 1'
#
loop_
_entity.id
_entity.type
_entity.pdbx_description
1 polymer ?
#
loop_
_entity_poly.entity_id
_entity_poly.type
_entity_poly.pdbx_seq_one_letter_code
_entity_poly.pdbx_strand_id
1 'polypeptide(L)'
;MKTAVMMKTIFFVILSYLPLLTFANSESDAETIHLANSDQFASGDVAPSSESSALSNSVELKIVSLAPHLTEWAFSLGLGANLVGVSDYSDYPDAAKNIKRVADFQGADIATIVALEPDLILAWEGGNKPQDIHKLSSMGLNVFSSKIESITDIASEIKRLGALTHTQQKATQLSNDFLNELSQLRNKYDKAPLIPVFYYSWTAPLMTIGPGAWGNQLLNVCGAETLFADSPVDYPQVAVKDVLTRQPHALVAASKSSYSELEAFWRDHRVFLKAPLIVVDPDVTSRFSLRLINELKVLCKGIKEGA
;
A
#
# COMPACT_ATOMS: atom_id res chain seq x y z
N MET A 1 14.34 16.39 -48.53
CA MET A 1 15.81 16.44 -48.28
C MET A 1 16.10 15.77 -46.95
N LYS A 2 16.91 14.75 -47.01
CA LYS A 2 17.32 13.84 -45.93
C LYS A 2 18.24 14.53 -44.94
N THR A 3 18.17 14.24 -43.65
CA THR A 3 19.37 14.03 -42.82
C THR A 3 19.03 13.15 -41.64
N ALA A 4 19.49 11.92 -41.69
CA ALA A 4 19.57 10.97 -40.60
C ALA A 4 20.80 11.30 -39.74
N VAL A 5 20.66 11.31 -38.40
CA VAL A 5 21.82 11.30 -37.50
C VAL A 5 21.80 9.97 -36.74
N MET A 6 22.81 9.20 -37.08
CA MET A 6 23.21 7.92 -36.52
C MET A 6 24.09 8.19 -35.29
N MET A 7 23.69 7.73 -34.10
CA MET A 7 24.55 7.82 -32.91
C MET A 7 24.94 6.43 -32.44
N LYS A 8 26.26 6.23 -32.43
CA LYS A 8 26.97 4.97 -32.18
C LYS A 8 26.91 4.58 -30.70
N THR A 9 26.62 3.32 -30.51
CA THR A 9 26.76 2.57 -29.26
C THR A 9 28.25 2.40 -28.93
N ILE A 10 28.66 2.78 -27.71
CA ILE A 10 29.97 2.43 -27.15
C ILE A 10 29.73 1.46 -25.98
N PHE A 11 30.16 0.22 -26.18
CA PHE A 11 30.28 -0.80 -25.15
C PHE A 11 31.54 -0.54 -24.33
N PHE A 12 31.42 -0.38 -23.03
CA PHE A 12 32.55 -0.46 -22.09
C PHE A 12 32.39 -1.75 -21.28
N VAL A 13 33.30 -2.69 -21.55
CA VAL A 13 33.53 -3.89 -20.75
C VAL A 13 34.51 -3.52 -19.64
N ILE A 14 34.05 -3.57 -18.39
CA ILE A 14 34.96 -3.50 -17.22
C ILE A 14 34.97 -4.87 -16.57
N LEU A 15 36.13 -5.50 -16.71
CA LEU A 15 36.53 -6.73 -16.03
C LEU A 15 37.05 -6.35 -14.64
N SER A 16 36.37 -6.71 -13.57
CA SER A 16 36.85 -6.50 -12.21
C SER A 16 37.07 -7.83 -11.49
N TYR A 17 38.31 -7.98 -11.09
CA TYR A 17 38.89 -9.06 -10.27
C TYR A 17 38.22 -9.14 -8.88
N LEU A 18 37.80 -10.34 -8.49
CA LEU A 18 37.44 -10.68 -7.12
C LEU A 18 38.67 -11.31 -6.41
N PRO A 19 39.02 -10.90 -5.19
CA PRO A 19 39.86 -11.71 -4.33
C PRO A 19 38.99 -12.64 -3.45
N LEU A 20 39.33 -13.94 -3.45
CA LEU A 20 38.87 -14.92 -2.49
C LEU A 20 39.40 -14.58 -1.08
N LEU A 21 38.50 -14.45 -0.11
CA LEU A 21 38.83 -14.50 1.30
C LEU A 21 38.30 -15.80 1.89
N THR A 22 39.22 -16.66 2.26
CA THR A 22 39.00 -17.86 3.04
C THR A 22 38.78 -17.51 4.51
N PHE A 23 37.65 -17.92 5.07
CA PHE A 23 37.43 -17.90 6.53
C PHE A 23 37.70 -19.27 7.12
N ALA A 24 38.63 -19.30 8.09
CA ALA A 24 38.97 -20.43 8.90
C ALA A 24 37.93 -20.59 10.02
N ASN A 25 37.50 -21.83 10.23
CA ASN A 25 36.76 -22.28 11.40
C ASN A 25 37.64 -22.23 12.65
N SER A 26 37.10 -21.77 13.77
CA SER A 26 37.59 -22.10 15.08
C SER A 26 36.44 -22.59 15.95
N GLU A 27 36.45 -23.88 16.22
CA GLU A 27 35.73 -24.51 17.33
C GLU A 27 36.46 -24.16 18.65
N SER A 28 35.73 -23.89 19.73
CA SER A 28 36.14 -24.14 21.10
C SER A 28 34.93 -24.17 22.04
N ASP A 29 34.64 -25.34 22.46
CA ASP A 29 34.57 -25.86 23.83
C ASP A 29 33.45 -25.37 24.75
N ALA A 30 32.62 -26.37 25.06
CA ALA A 30 31.61 -26.36 26.12
C ALA A 30 32.29 -26.54 27.49
N GLU A 31 31.98 -25.70 28.44
CA GLU A 31 32.20 -26.01 29.87
C GLU A 31 30.89 -26.02 30.65
N THR A 32 30.63 -27.18 31.17
CA THR A 32 29.54 -27.51 32.10
C THR A 32 30.00 -27.14 33.52
N ILE A 33 29.24 -26.35 34.25
CA ILE A 33 29.42 -26.20 35.70
C ILE A 33 28.11 -26.52 36.42
N HIS A 34 28.30 -27.37 37.44
CA HIS A 34 27.36 -28.06 38.32
C HIS A 34 26.61 -27.14 39.30
N LEU A 35 25.42 -27.60 39.64
CA LEU A 35 24.54 -27.21 40.73
C LEU A 35 25.23 -27.25 42.13
N ALA A 36 24.87 -26.29 42.97
CA ALA A 36 24.81 -26.46 44.41
C ALA A 36 23.67 -25.69 45.04
N ASN A 37 22.76 -26.42 45.64
CA ASN A 37 21.71 -25.98 46.54
C ASN A 37 22.30 -25.47 47.85
N SER A 38 21.68 -24.45 48.46
CA SER A 38 21.50 -24.42 49.92
C SER A 38 20.42 -23.37 50.29
N ASP A 39 19.38 -23.88 50.95
CA ASP A 39 18.38 -23.11 51.69
C ASP A 39 18.98 -22.31 52.83
N GLN A 40 18.48 -21.09 53.05
CA GLN A 40 18.28 -20.56 54.41
C GLN A 40 17.28 -19.40 54.44
N PHE A 41 16.25 -19.60 55.28
CA PHE A 41 15.24 -18.61 55.66
C PHE A 41 15.87 -17.47 56.52
N ALA A 42 15.49 -16.25 56.27
CA ALA A 42 15.46 -15.21 57.28
C ALA A 42 14.39 -14.14 56.90
N SER A 43 13.37 -14.06 57.74
CA SER A 43 12.37 -13.00 57.76
C SER A 43 13.00 -11.69 58.20
N GLY A 44 12.71 -10.64 57.44
CA GLY A 44 13.07 -9.26 57.80
C GLY A 44 12.08 -8.31 57.18
N ASP A 45 11.25 -7.68 58.04
CA ASP A 45 10.34 -6.57 57.69
C ASP A 45 11.10 -5.44 57.07
N VAL A 46 10.70 -5.04 55.84
CA VAL A 46 11.15 -3.79 55.20
C VAL A 46 9.91 -3.03 54.77
N ALA A 47 9.79 -1.84 55.29
CA ALA A 47 8.77 -0.83 54.96
C ALA A 47 8.65 -0.57 53.46
N PRO A 48 7.48 -0.10 52.97
CA PRO A 48 7.28 0.19 51.56
C PRO A 48 8.10 1.41 51.17
N SER A 49 9.16 1.19 50.42
CA SER A 49 9.89 2.24 49.73
C SER A 49 8.99 2.80 48.64
N SER A 50 8.71 4.08 48.73
CA SER A 50 8.05 4.91 47.72
C SER A 50 8.65 4.62 46.33
N GLU A 51 7.89 3.94 45.47
CA GLU A 51 8.18 3.89 44.05
C GLU A 51 8.10 5.31 43.48
N SER A 52 9.29 5.87 43.31
CA SER A 52 9.51 7.04 42.50
C SER A 52 9.03 6.68 41.08
N SER A 53 7.82 7.11 40.72
CA SER A 53 7.36 7.15 39.35
C SER A 53 8.34 8.06 38.58
N ALA A 54 9.38 7.48 38.03
CA ALA A 54 10.16 8.11 37.00
C ALA A 54 9.19 8.35 35.82
N LEU A 55 8.64 9.54 35.75
CA LEU A 55 8.03 10.09 34.55
C LEU A 55 9.14 10.04 33.48
N SER A 56 9.18 8.96 32.72
CA SER A 56 9.90 8.94 31.45
C SER A 56 9.22 9.97 30.58
N ASN A 57 9.80 11.15 30.43
CA ASN A 57 9.50 12.07 29.34
C ASN A 57 9.94 11.38 28.02
N SER A 58 9.23 10.34 27.62
CA SER A 58 9.26 9.89 26.23
C SER A 58 8.58 11.00 25.45
N VAL A 59 9.36 11.81 24.74
CA VAL A 59 8.82 12.75 23.75
C VAL A 59 7.91 11.93 22.86
N GLU A 60 6.61 12.22 22.94
CA GLU A 60 5.61 11.47 22.19
C GLU A 60 5.82 11.79 20.70
N LEU A 61 6.15 10.80 19.89
CA LEU A 61 6.42 10.93 18.46
C LEU A 61 5.21 11.59 17.77
N LYS A 62 5.38 12.78 17.18
CA LYS A 62 4.35 13.47 16.40
C LYS A 62 4.48 13.15 14.92
N ILE A 63 3.43 12.58 14.32
CA ILE A 63 3.41 12.17 12.92
C ILE A 63 2.38 12.99 12.15
N VAL A 64 2.77 13.48 10.97
CA VAL A 64 1.85 14.02 9.95
C VAL A 64 1.78 13.04 8.78
N SER A 65 0.57 12.71 8.31
CA SER A 65 0.36 11.84 7.16
C SER A 65 -0.29 12.60 6.00
N LEU A 66 0.37 12.62 4.85
CA LEU A 66 -0.06 13.35 3.66
C LEU A 66 -0.84 12.50 2.65
N ALA A 67 -1.16 11.25 3.00
CA ALA A 67 -1.99 10.39 2.14
C ALA A 67 -2.84 9.40 2.95
N PRO A 68 -4.06 9.04 2.49
CA PRO A 68 -4.97 8.17 3.22
C PRO A 68 -4.38 6.81 3.58
N HIS A 69 -3.68 6.14 2.66
CA HIS A 69 -3.07 4.83 2.92
C HIS A 69 -1.95 4.89 3.96
N LEU A 70 -1.19 5.99 4.02
CA LEU A 70 -0.15 6.21 5.03
C LEU A 70 -0.76 6.42 6.42
N THR A 71 -1.92 7.07 6.49
CA THR A 71 -2.72 7.16 7.71
C THR A 71 -3.16 5.75 8.16
N GLU A 72 -3.67 4.93 7.25
CA GLU A 72 -4.05 3.55 7.55
C GLU A 72 -2.86 2.69 8.02
N TRP A 73 -1.67 2.88 7.44
CA TRP A 73 -0.45 2.19 7.90
C TRP A 73 -0.05 2.61 9.31
N ALA A 74 -0.09 3.91 9.61
CA ALA A 74 0.20 4.40 10.94
C ALA A 74 -0.73 3.77 11.99
N PHE A 75 -2.04 3.73 11.73
CA PHE A 75 -2.98 3.03 12.60
C PHE A 75 -2.69 1.53 12.71
N SER A 76 -2.38 0.86 11.60
CA SER A 76 -2.06 -0.58 11.59
C SER A 76 -0.81 -0.90 12.40
N LEU A 77 0.16 0.01 12.44
CA LEU A 77 1.38 -0.09 13.24
C LEU A 77 1.18 0.26 14.72
N GLY A 78 -0.02 0.75 15.10
CA GLY A 78 -0.31 1.20 16.47
C GLY A 78 0.08 2.65 16.74
N LEU A 79 0.37 3.44 15.70
CA LEU A 79 0.80 4.84 15.78
C LEU A 79 -0.35 5.83 15.60
N GLY A 80 -1.61 5.38 15.70
CA GLY A 80 -2.77 6.23 15.48
C GLY A 80 -2.85 7.42 16.44
N ALA A 81 -2.47 7.24 17.71
CA ALA A 81 -2.42 8.31 18.71
C ALA A 81 -1.32 9.34 18.44
N ASN A 82 -0.31 8.97 17.66
CA ASN A 82 0.80 9.84 17.29
C ASN A 82 0.49 10.77 16.10
N LEU A 83 -0.62 10.54 15.40
CA LEU A 83 -1.02 11.35 14.24
C LEU A 83 -1.58 12.69 14.71
N VAL A 84 -0.84 13.77 14.45
CA VAL A 84 -1.23 15.15 14.76
C VAL A 84 -1.83 15.91 13.58
N GLY A 85 -1.67 15.37 12.35
CA GLY A 85 -2.24 15.90 11.12
C GLY A 85 -2.36 14.84 10.04
N VAL A 86 -3.42 14.90 9.24
CA VAL A 86 -3.67 13.95 8.13
C VAL A 86 -4.17 14.67 6.89
N SER A 87 -4.08 14.03 5.72
CA SER A 87 -4.67 14.55 4.48
C SER A 87 -6.19 14.39 4.48
N ASP A 88 -6.85 15.11 3.57
CA ASP A 88 -8.23 14.83 3.17
C ASP A 88 -8.38 13.36 2.78
N TYR A 89 -9.60 12.82 2.92
CA TYR A 89 -9.92 11.41 2.68
C TYR A 89 -9.20 10.41 3.60
N SER A 90 -8.44 10.84 4.61
CA SER A 90 -7.94 9.99 5.70
C SER A 90 -9.08 9.71 6.68
N ASP A 91 -9.97 8.80 6.32
CA ASP A 91 -11.25 8.52 6.98
C ASP A 91 -11.35 7.11 7.59
N TYR A 92 -10.27 6.33 7.47
CA TYR A 92 -10.18 4.99 8.05
C TYR A 92 -8.89 4.83 8.89
N PRO A 93 -9.02 4.19 10.09
CA PRO A 93 -10.25 3.86 10.80
C PRO A 93 -11.05 5.11 11.19
N ASP A 94 -12.25 4.94 11.77
CA ASP A 94 -13.11 6.09 12.12
C ASP A 94 -12.41 7.14 13.00
N ALA A 95 -11.47 6.73 13.84
CA ALA A 95 -10.67 7.63 14.67
C ALA A 95 -9.87 8.66 13.83
N ALA A 96 -9.49 8.33 12.60
CA ALA A 96 -8.76 9.24 11.70
C ALA A 96 -9.59 10.46 11.30
N LYS A 97 -10.93 10.36 11.33
CA LYS A 97 -11.84 11.46 10.96
C LYS A 97 -11.70 12.68 11.88
N ASN A 98 -11.27 12.46 13.13
CA ASN A 98 -11.15 13.50 14.15
C ASN A 98 -9.77 14.19 14.14
N ILE A 99 -8.83 13.73 13.32
CA ILE A 99 -7.49 14.32 13.23
C ILE A 99 -7.52 15.55 12.32
N LYS A 100 -6.71 16.56 12.64
CA LYS A 100 -6.64 17.82 11.89
C LYS A 100 -6.25 17.58 10.42
N ARG A 101 -6.98 18.18 9.47
CA ARG A 101 -6.65 18.14 8.05
C ARG A 101 -5.54 19.14 7.74
N VAL A 102 -4.48 18.68 7.04
CA VAL A 102 -3.28 19.47 6.71
C VAL A 102 -2.85 19.34 5.26
N ALA A 103 -3.57 18.57 4.45
CA ALA A 103 -3.33 18.44 3.02
C ALA A 103 -4.63 18.07 2.30
N ASP A 104 -4.77 18.55 1.06
CA ASP A 104 -5.86 18.20 0.15
C ASP A 104 -5.32 17.95 -1.27
N PHE A 105 -6.21 17.91 -2.29
CA PHE A 105 -5.81 17.75 -3.70
C PHE A 105 -5.03 18.96 -4.25
N GLN A 106 -5.11 20.12 -3.59
CA GLN A 106 -4.36 21.32 -3.94
C GLN A 106 -2.95 21.32 -3.36
N GLY A 107 -2.64 20.44 -2.38
CA GLY A 107 -1.33 20.24 -1.78
C GLY A 107 -1.33 20.29 -0.27
N ALA A 108 -0.13 20.38 0.31
CA ALA A 108 0.08 20.42 1.75
C ALA A 108 0.03 21.86 2.30
N ASP A 109 -0.68 22.04 3.42
CA ASP A 109 -0.62 23.29 4.21
C ASP A 109 0.68 23.30 5.01
N ILE A 110 1.74 23.76 4.35
CA ILE A 110 3.10 23.81 4.92
C ILE A 110 3.12 24.60 6.26
N ALA A 111 2.37 25.71 6.37
CA ALA A 111 2.37 26.54 7.55
C ALA A 111 1.77 25.79 8.76
N THR A 112 0.62 25.13 8.55
CA THR A 112 -0.01 24.31 9.59
C THR A 112 0.87 23.10 9.95
N ILE A 113 1.49 22.41 8.98
CA ILE A 113 2.39 21.28 9.24
C ILE A 113 3.55 21.71 10.11
N VAL A 114 4.23 22.82 9.78
CA VAL A 114 5.36 23.35 10.58
C VAL A 114 4.91 23.72 11.99
N ALA A 115 3.72 24.33 12.15
CA ALA A 115 3.19 24.72 13.45
C ALA A 115 2.82 23.52 14.36
N LEU A 116 2.61 22.32 13.77
CA LEU A 116 2.41 21.08 14.52
C LEU A 116 3.71 20.49 15.08
N GLU A 117 4.87 20.99 14.62
CA GLU A 117 6.20 20.50 15.00
C GLU A 117 6.31 18.96 14.89
N PRO A 118 6.08 18.37 13.70
CA PRO A 118 6.13 16.93 13.54
C PRO A 118 7.56 16.41 13.59
N ASP A 119 7.75 15.26 14.26
CA ASP A 119 9.01 14.51 14.24
C ASP A 119 9.16 13.70 12.93
N LEU A 120 8.03 13.33 12.31
CA LEU A 120 7.98 12.56 11.09
C LEU A 120 6.80 12.96 10.20
N ILE A 121 7.07 13.15 8.92
CA ILE A 121 6.05 13.38 7.89
C ILE A 121 6.03 12.18 6.95
N LEU A 122 4.85 11.59 6.76
CA LEU A 122 4.62 10.51 5.81
C LEU A 122 4.10 11.11 4.50
N ALA A 123 4.85 10.96 3.42
CA ALA A 123 4.51 11.44 2.09
C ALA A 123 4.46 10.28 1.08
N TRP A 124 3.73 10.46 -0.01
CA TRP A 124 3.57 9.51 -1.09
C TRP A 124 4.10 10.07 -2.40
N GLU A 125 5.13 9.42 -2.96
CA GLU A 125 5.62 9.69 -4.31
C GLU A 125 4.57 9.22 -5.35
N GLY A 126 4.21 10.12 -6.25
CA GLY A 126 3.16 9.87 -7.24
C GLY A 126 1.77 10.40 -6.88
N GLY A 127 1.55 10.80 -5.61
CA GLY A 127 0.28 11.40 -5.19
C GLY A 127 0.43 12.78 -4.55
N ASN A 128 1.41 12.98 -3.68
CA ASN A 128 1.70 14.30 -3.16
C ASN A 128 2.52 15.12 -4.16
N LYS A 129 2.36 16.44 -4.14
CA LYS A 129 3.14 17.35 -5.00
C LYS A 129 4.63 17.26 -4.66
N PRO A 130 5.52 16.97 -5.63
CA PRO A 130 6.96 16.89 -5.37
C PRO A 130 7.53 18.17 -4.75
N GLN A 131 6.97 19.33 -5.12
CA GLN A 131 7.37 20.64 -4.59
C GLN A 131 7.10 20.75 -3.07
N ASP A 132 5.98 20.21 -2.59
CA ASP A 132 5.62 20.23 -1.17
C ASP A 132 6.55 19.30 -0.39
N ILE A 133 6.80 18.08 -0.87
CA ILE A 133 7.74 17.12 -0.28
C ILE A 133 9.14 17.76 -0.19
N HIS A 134 9.64 18.35 -1.28
CA HIS A 134 10.93 19.01 -1.32
C HIS A 134 10.99 20.19 -0.34
N LYS A 135 9.93 21.02 -0.27
CA LYS A 135 9.88 22.17 0.62
C LYS A 135 9.95 21.75 2.09
N LEU A 136 9.16 20.75 2.50
CA LEU A 136 9.18 20.21 3.86
C LEU A 136 10.58 19.68 4.24
N SER A 137 11.19 18.89 3.34
CA SER A 137 12.54 18.36 3.55
C SER A 137 13.60 19.46 3.63
N SER A 138 13.51 20.52 2.79
CA SER A 138 14.46 21.65 2.78
C SER A 138 14.38 22.52 4.04
N MET A 139 13.26 22.46 4.76
CA MET A 139 13.08 23.09 6.07
C MET A 139 13.66 22.25 7.23
N GLY A 140 14.31 21.12 6.93
CA GLY A 140 14.91 20.23 7.93
C GLY A 140 13.94 19.25 8.58
N LEU A 141 12.69 19.15 8.09
CA LEU A 141 11.72 18.18 8.59
C LEU A 141 12.04 16.77 8.07
N ASN A 142 11.85 15.77 8.92
CA ASN A 142 12.08 14.38 8.56
C ASN A 142 10.90 13.85 7.72
N VAL A 143 11.11 13.55 6.46
CA VAL A 143 10.10 13.08 5.52
C VAL A 143 10.38 11.64 5.10
N PHE A 144 9.46 10.73 5.42
CA PHE A 144 9.39 9.39 4.85
C PHE A 144 8.61 9.46 3.54
N SER A 145 9.27 9.26 2.42
CA SER A 145 8.62 9.16 1.11
C SER A 145 8.35 7.69 0.76
N SER A 146 7.08 7.34 0.62
CA SER A 146 6.61 6.03 0.17
C SER A 146 6.48 6.00 -1.34
N LYS A 147 6.92 4.90 -1.96
CA LYS A 147 6.77 4.65 -3.40
C LYS A 147 6.13 3.28 -3.62
N ILE A 148 4.97 3.26 -4.28
CA ILE A 148 4.22 2.05 -4.58
C ILE A 148 4.08 1.92 -6.11
N GLU A 149 4.71 0.91 -6.67
CA GLU A 149 4.63 0.54 -8.09
C GLU A 149 3.93 -0.81 -8.28
N SER A 150 3.96 -1.66 -7.25
CA SER A 150 3.33 -2.98 -7.24
C SER A 150 2.59 -3.26 -5.94
N ILE A 151 1.68 -4.25 -5.97
CA ILE A 151 0.93 -4.67 -4.77
C ILE A 151 1.88 -5.15 -3.65
N THR A 152 3.01 -5.76 -4.01
CA THR A 152 3.99 -6.25 -3.03
C THR A 152 4.76 -5.13 -2.33
N ASP A 153 4.84 -3.93 -2.94
CA ASP A 153 5.52 -2.78 -2.34
C ASP A 153 4.82 -2.29 -1.08
N ILE A 154 3.51 -2.53 -0.96
CA ILE A 154 2.76 -2.24 0.27
C ILE A 154 3.44 -2.90 1.48
N ALA A 155 3.82 -4.16 1.37
CA ALA A 155 4.46 -4.91 2.45
C ALA A 155 5.89 -4.40 2.75
N SER A 156 6.67 -4.09 1.71
CA SER A 156 8.03 -3.59 1.88
C SER A 156 8.05 -2.19 2.48
N GLU A 157 7.13 -1.32 2.05
CA GLU A 157 7.03 0.05 2.56
C GLU A 157 6.54 0.09 4.02
N ILE A 158 5.60 -0.78 4.41
CA ILE A 158 5.19 -0.94 5.81
C ILE A 158 6.36 -1.40 6.68
N LYS A 159 7.19 -2.35 6.21
CA LYS A 159 8.43 -2.76 6.93
C LYS A 159 9.40 -1.60 7.08
N ARG A 160 9.59 -0.79 6.02
CA ARG A 160 10.46 0.38 6.03
C ARG A 160 9.98 1.44 7.03
N LEU A 161 8.67 1.70 7.06
CA LEU A 161 8.06 2.62 8.04
C LEU A 161 8.20 2.06 9.48
N GLY A 162 7.96 0.76 9.67
CA GLY A 162 8.12 0.11 10.97
C GLY A 162 9.54 0.19 11.53
N ALA A 163 10.56 0.09 10.66
CA ALA A 163 11.95 0.27 11.06
C ALA A 163 12.23 1.70 11.54
N LEU A 164 11.66 2.70 10.86
CA LEU A 164 11.83 4.12 11.20
C LEU A 164 11.09 4.51 12.50
N THR A 165 9.97 3.86 12.79
CA THR A 165 9.10 4.18 13.93
C THR A 165 9.23 3.21 15.12
N HIS A 166 10.25 2.38 15.12
CA HIS A 166 10.50 1.37 16.17
C HIS A 166 9.35 0.36 16.37
N THR A 167 8.58 0.10 15.28
CA THR A 167 7.47 -0.88 15.27
C THR A 167 7.78 -2.10 14.39
N GLN A 168 9.07 -2.49 14.28
CA GLN A 168 9.57 -3.52 13.35
C GLN A 168 8.87 -4.86 13.47
N GLN A 169 8.60 -5.30 14.72
CA GLN A 169 7.95 -6.59 14.96
C GLN A 169 6.54 -6.60 14.36
N LYS A 170 5.76 -5.56 14.64
CA LYS A 170 4.39 -5.39 14.13
C LYS A 170 4.39 -5.26 12.60
N ALA A 171 5.28 -4.43 12.07
CA ALA A 171 5.42 -4.23 10.62
C ALA A 171 5.78 -5.52 9.90
N THR A 172 6.70 -6.31 10.46
CA THR A 172 7.11 -7.59 9.87
C THR A 172 5.94 -8.58 9.86
N GLN A 173 5.19 -8.69 10.96
CA GLN A 173 4.01 -9.55 11.03
C GLN A 173 2.98 -9.17 9.97
N LEU A 174 2.54 -7.90 9.97
CA LEU A 174 1.53 -7.40 9.02
C LEU A 174 1.93 -7.61 7.56
N SER A 175 3.21 -7.35 7.25
CA SER A 175 3.73 -7.53 5.89
C SER A 175 3.76 -9.00 5.47
N ASN A 176 4.17 -9.90 6.37
CA ASN A 176 4.20 -11.33 6.07
C ASN A 176 2.78 -11.88 5.90
N ASP A 177 1.84 -11.48 6.76
CA ASP A 177 0.43 -11.88 6.65
C ASP A 177 -0.16 -11.41 5.31
N PHE A 178 0.08 -10.14 4.93
CA PHE A 178 -0.36 -9.59 3.66
C PHE A 178 0.20 -10.37 2.45
N LEU A 179 1.51 -10.64 2.43
CA LEU A 179 2.17 -11.37 1.34
C LEU A 179 1.71 -12.82 1.25
N ASN A 180 1.48 -13.49 2.40
CA ASN A 180 0.97 -14.85 2.43
C ASN A 180 -0.45 -14.93 1.86
N GLU A 181 -1.35 -14.03 2.26
CA GLU A 181 -2.71 -13.98 1.73
C GLU A 181 -2.72 -13.64 0.23
N LEU A 182 -1.89 -12.68 -0.20
CA LEU A 182 -1.73 -12.34 -1.61
C LEU A 182 -1.25 -13.54 -2.44
N SER A 183 -0.27 -14.29 -1.91
CA SER A 183 0.24 -15.51 -2.55
C SER A 183 -0.84 -16.60 -2.65
N GLN A 184 -1.64 -16.80 -1.60
CA GLN A 184 -2.76 -17.73 -1.62
C GLN A 184 -3.80 -17.37 -2.67
N LEU A 185 -4.13 -16.08 -2.81
CA LEU A 185 -5.05 -15.61 -3.85
C LEU A 185 -4.49 -15.87 -5.25
N ARG A 186 -3.24 -15.51 -5.51
CA ARG A 186 -2.57 -15.78 -6.79
C ARG A 186 -2.59 -17.27 -7.10
N ASN A 187 -2.15 -18.12 -6.19
CA ASN A 187 -2.12 -19.58 -6.41
C ASN A 187 -3.51 -20.16 -6.69
N LYS A 188 -4.56 -19.59 -6.08
CA LYS A 188 -5.94 -20.04 -6.28
C LYS A 188 -6.51 -19.62 -7.64
N TYR A 189 -6.16 -18.41 -8.13
CA TYR A 189 -6.83 -17.79 -9.26
C TYR A 189 -5.94 -17.59 -10.50
N ASP A 190 -4.61 -17.64 -10.35
CA ASP A 190 -3.66 -17.49 -11.47
C ASP A 190 -3.75 -18.71 -12.41
N LYS A 191 -4.57 -18.58 -13.42
CA LYS A 191 -4.80 -19.60 -14.45
C LYS A 191 -4.84 -18.93 -15.82
N ALA A 192 -4.01 -19.39 -16.71
CA ALA A 192 -4.05 -19.01 -18.13
C ALA A 192 -5.17 -19.77 -18.88
N PRO A 193 -5.84 -19.16 -19.87
CA PRO A 193 -5.71 -17.76 -20.28
C PRO A 193 -6.37 -16.80 -19.29
N LEU A 194 -5.90 -15.54 -19.26
CA LEU A 194 -6.48 -14.48 -18.43
C LEU A 194 -7.92 -14.17 -18.88
N ILE A 195 -8.76 -13.85 -17.91
CA ILE A 195 -10.17 -13.54 -18.14
C ILE A 195 -10.31 -12.05 -18.47
N PRO A 196 -10.88 -11.66 -19.66
CA PRO A 196 -11.06 -10.26 -19.99
C PRO A 196 -12.19 -9.63 -19.17
N VAL A 197 -11.88 -8.59 -18.42
CA VAL A 197 -12.79 -7.89 -17.50
C VAL A 197 -12.87 -6.41 -17.84
N PHE A 198 -14.08 -5.85 -17.89
CA PHE A 198 -14.29 -4.42 -18.01
C PHE A 198 -14.33 -3.77 -16.64
N TYR A 199 -13.19 -3.18 -16.24
CA TYR A 199 -13.09 -2.41 -15.00
C TYR A 199 -13.33 -0.92 -15.29
N TYR A 200 -14.20 -0.26 -14.52
CA TYR A 200 -14.50 1.17 -14.71
C TYR A 200 -14.77 1.89 -13.38
N SER A 201 -14.52 3.20 -13.36
CA SER A 201 -14.72 4.05 -12.18
C SER A 201 -15.78 5.14 -12.43
N TRP A 202 -15.97 5.58 -13.68
CA TRP A 202 -16.98 6.57 -14.07
C TRP A 202 -17.75 6.13 -15.30
N THR A 203 -19.00 6.58 -15.38
CA THR A 203 -19.90 6.31 -16.51
C THR A 203 -20.10 7.51 -17.42
N ALA A 204 -19.76 8.74 -16.95
CA ALA A 204 -19.90 9.97 -17.73
C ALA A 204 -18.73 10.94 -17.47
N PRO A 205 -17.66 10.89 -18.27
CA PRO A 205 -17.37 9.94 -19.36
C PRO A 205 -17.09 8.52 -18.86
N LEU A 206 -17.30 7.52 -19.73
CA LEU A 206 -17.00 6.14 -19.37
C LEU A 206 -15.48 5.93 -19.36
N MET A 207 -14.90 5.83 -18.17
CA MET A 207 -13.47 5.67 -17.94
C MET A 207 -13.15 4.25 -17.52
N THR A 208 -12.16 3.64 -18.17
CA THR A 208 -11.67 2.31 -17.87
C THR A 208 -10.16 2.30 -17.61
N ILE A 209 -9.58 1.13 -17.51
CA ILE A 209 -8.15 0.92 -17.23
C ILE A 209 -7.47 0.22 -18.41
N GLY A 210 -6.23 0.61 -18.67
CA GLY A 210 -5.29 -0.06 -19.58
C GLY A 210 -4.34 -1.01 -18.84
N PRO A 211 -3.36 -1.60 -19.57
CA PRO A 211 -2.50 -2.65 -19.04
C PRO A 211 -1.56 -2.20 -17.91
N GLY A 212 -1.10 -0.94 -17.93
CA GLY A 212 -0.19 -0.39 -16.90
C GLY A 212 -0.89 0.16 -15.66
N ALA A 213 -2.23 0.24 -15.66
CA ALA A 213 -2.98 0.80 -14.55
C ALA A 213 -2.93 -0.09 -13.30
N TRP A 214 -2.98 0.54 -12.12
CA TRP A 214 -3.05 -0.15 -10.83
C TRP A 214 -4.19 -1.18 -10.77
N GLY A 215 -5.39 -0.82 -11.25
CA GLY A 215 -6.55 -1.72 -11.28
C GLY A 215 -6.29 -3.00 -12.05
N ASN A 216 -5.44 -2.97 -13.11
CA ASN A 216 -5.08 -4.17 -13.85
C ASN A 216 -4.19 -5.13 -13.03
N GLN A 217 -3.35 -4.59 -12.13
CA GLN A 217 -2.61 -5.45 -11.19
C GLN A 217 -3.56 -6.20 -10.24
N LEU A 218 -4.67 -5.55 -9.83
CA LEU A 218 -5.70 -6.20 -9.01
C LEU A 218 -6.40 -7.33 -9.76
N LEU A 219 -6.74 -7.10 -11.04
CA LEU A 219 -7.32 -8.12 -11.92
C LEU A 219 -6.37 -9.31 -12.10
N ASN A 220 -5.06 -9.04 -12.29
CA ASN A 220 -4.05 -10.08 -12.49
C ASN A 220 -3.95 -11.03 -11.28
N VAL A 221 -4.15 -10.55 -10.04
CA VAL A 221 -4.24 -11.41 -8.85
C VAL A 221 -5.38 -12.43 -8.97
N CYS A 222 -6.44 -12.07 -9.70
CA CYS A 222 -7.63 -12.89 -9.90
C CYS A 222 -7.58 -13.77 -11.16
N GLY A 223 -6.44 -13.83 -11.87
CA GLY A 223 -6.33 -14.51 -13.16
C GLY A 223 -7.15 -13.82 -14.25
N ALA A 224 -7.27 -12.51 -14.17
CA ALA A 224 -8.00 -11.67 -15.11
C ALA A 224 -7.13 -10.52 -15.60
N GLU A 225 -7.55 -9.87 -16.67
CA GLU A 225 -6.90 -8.69 -17.21
C GLU A 225 -7.95 -7.68 -17.70
N THR A 226 -7.51 -6.46 -17.90
CA THR A 226 -8.40 -5.44 -18.47
C THR A 226 -8.86 -5.82 -19.89
N LEU A 227 -10.13 -5.57 -20.20
CA LEU A 227 -10.69 -5.72 -21.53
C LEU A 227 -9.95 -4.87 -22.58
N PHE A 228 -9.21 -3.86 -22.15
CA PHE A 228 -8.43 -2.92 -22.97
C PHE A 228 -6.93 -3.13 -22.79
N ALA A 229 -6.47 -4.38 -22.76
CA ALA A 229 -5.06 -4.75 -22.66
C ALA A 229 -4.19 -4.23 -23.83
N ASP A 230 -4.82 -3.88 -24.96
CA ASP A 230 -4.21 -3.24 -26.13
C ASP A 230 -4.15 -1.70 -26.06
N SER A 231 -4.64 -1.10 -24.98
CA SER A 231 -4.62 0.37 -24.82
C SER A 231 -3.19 0.90 -24.67
N PRO A 232 -2.82 1.98 -25.41
CA PRO A 232 -1.53 2.62 -25.22
C PRO A 232 -1.46 3.54 -24.00
N VAL A 233 -2.57 3.72 -23.27
CA VAL A 233 -2.67 4.57 -22.09
C VAL A 233 -3.34 3.82 -20.93
N ASP A 234 -2.99 4.20 -19.70
CA ASP A 234 -3.43 3.49 -18.51
C ASP A 234 -4.87 3.79 -18.10
N TYR A 235 -5.43 4.93 -18.52
CA TYR A 235 -6.80 5.35 -18.17
C TYR A 235 -7.54 5.88 -19.39
N PRO A 236 -7.92 5.01 -20.34
CA PRO A 236 -8.63 5.44 -21.54
C PRO A 236 -10.11 5.77 -21.27
N GLN A 237 -10.60 6.77 -21.96
CA GLN A 237 -12.03 6.96 -22.16
C GLN A 237 -12.49 6.10 -23.32
N VAL A 238 -13.60 5.37 -23.14
CA VAL A 238 -14.14 4.43 -24.14
C VAL A 238 -15.62 4.65 -24.36
N ALA A 239 -16.13 4.14 -25.49
CA ALA A 239 -17.56 4.12 -25.76
C ALA A 239 -18.19 2.80 -25.29
N VAL A 240 -19.47 2.85 -24.89
CA VAL A 240 -20.24 1.64 -24.56
C VAL A 240 -20.20 0.62 -25.69
N LYS A 241 -20.24 1.09 -26.95
CA LYS A 241 -20.12 0.22 -28.14
C LYS A 241 -18.85 -0.64 -28.13
N ASP A 242 -17.73 -0.08 -27.67
CA ASP A 242 -16.45 -0.83 -27.63
C ASP A 242 -16.51 -1.95 -26.60
N VAL A 243 -17.13 -1.69 -25.45
CA VAL A 243 -17.37 -2.70 -24.42
C VAL A 243 -18.26 -3.83 -24.94
N LEU A 244 -19.37 -3.47 -25.61
CA LEU A 244 -20.29 -4.44 -26.20
C LEU A 244 -19.63 -5.30 -27.29
N THR A 245 -18.77 -4.71 -28.11
CA THR A 245 -18.06 -5.41 -29.19
C THR A 245 -17.02 -6.39 -28.62
N ARG A 246 -16.32 -6.03 -27.55
CA ARG A 246 -15.26 -6.83 -26.93
C ARG A 246 -15.79 -7.94 -26.00
N GLN A 247 -17.08 -7.91 -25.61
CA GLN A 247 -17.75 -8.93 -24.82
C GLN A 247 -16.97 -9.33 -23.55
N PRO A 248 -16.91 -8.49 -22.52
CA PRO A 248 -16.22 -8.80 -21.27
C PRO A 248 -16.89 -9.99 -20.55
N HIS A 249 -16.09 -10.75 -19.82
CA HIS A 249 -16.57 -11.81 -18.96
C HIS A 249 -17.28 -11.28 -17.71
N ALA A 250 -16.81 -10.18 -17.17
CA ALA A 250 -17.41 -9.46 -16.03
C ALA A 250 -17.29 -7.96 -16.20
N LEU A 251 -18.20 -7.21 -15.58
CA LEU A 251 -18.14 -5.77 -15.38
C LEU A 251 -17.72 -5.54 -13.93
N VAL A 252 -16.65 -4.80 -13.70
CA VAL A 252 -16.19 -4.40 -12.36
C VAL A 252 -16.32 -2.89 -12.22
N ALA A 253 -17.20 -2.44 -11.34
CA ALA A 253 -17.39 -1.05 -11.00
C ALA A 253 -16.68 -0.70 -9.70
N ALA A 254 -15.62 0.11 -9.75
CA ALA A 254 -15.02 0.72 -8.56
C ALA A 254 -15.80 2.02 -8.25
N SER A 255 -16.89 1.91 -7.48
CA SER A 255 -17.83 3.01 -7.27
C SER A 255 -18.50 2.93 -5.90
N LYS A 256 -18.85 4.12 -5.37
CA LYS A 256 -19.72 4.26 -4.17
C LYS A 256 -21.22 4.25 -4.54
N SER A 257 -21.56 4.27 -5.82
CA SER A 257 -22.95 4.12 -6.25
C SER A 257 -23.50 2.76 -5.89
N SER A 258 -24.79 2.70 -5.65
CA SER A 258 -25.48 1.44 -5.37
C SER A 258 -25.46 0.50 -6.58
N TYR A 259 -25.55 -0.81 -6.32
CA TYR A 259 -25.67 -1.81 -7.39
C TYR A 259 -26.81 -1.48 -8.37
N SER A 260 -27.95 -1.01 -7.87
CA SER A 260 -29.10 -0.65 -8.70
C SER A 260 -28.86 0.53 -9.62
N GLU A 261 -28.11 1.54 -9.19
CA GLU A 261 -27.74 2.69 -10.03
C GLU A 261 -26.75 2.28 -11.13
N LEU A 262 -25.76 1.48 -10.78
CA LEU A 262 -24.77 0.97 -11.74
C LEU A 262 -25.42 0.00 -12.75
N GLU A 263 -26.34 -0.86 -12.30
CA GLU A 263 -27.10 -1.75 -13.16
C GLU A 263 -28.06 -0.97 -14.09
N ALA A 264 -28.62 0.15 -13.61
CA ALA A 264 -29.46 1.02 -14.42
C ALA A 264 -28.72 1.62 -15.63
N PHE A 265 -27.42 1.93 -15.48
CA PHE A 265 -26.57 2.38 -16.59
C PHE A 265 -26.45 1.33 -17.71
N TRP A 266 -26.38 0.03 -17.35
CA TRP A 266 -26.23 -1.05 -18.31
C TRP A 266 -27.56 -1.62 -18.82
N ARG A 267 -28.71 -1.22 -18.26
CA ARG A 267 -30.04 -1.80 -18.49
C ARG A 267 -30.38 -1.96 -19.97
N ASP A 268 -30.23 -0.92 -20.78
CA ASP A 268 -30.58 -0.94 -22.20
C ASP A 268 -29.63 -1.79 -23.03
N HIS A 269 -28.50 -2.16 -22.48
CA HIS A 269 -27.47 -2.95 -23.12
C HIS A 269 -27.49 -4.43 -22.70
N ARG A 270 -28.28 -4.80 -21.69
CA ARG A 270 -28.34 -6.14 -21.11
C ARG A 270 -28.83 -7.23 -22.07
N VAL A 271 -29.47 -6.84 -23.18
CA VAL A 271 -29.82 -7.80 -24.24
C VAL A 271 -28.55 -8.40 -24.89
N PHE A 272 -27.51 -7.58 -25.04
CA PHE A 272 -26.24 -7.95 -25.68
C PHE A 272 -25.12 -8.25 -24.67
N LEU A 273 -25.19 -7.70 -23.47
CA LEU A 273 -24.15 -7.76 -22.44
C LEU A 273 -24.62 -8.61 -21.25
N LYS A 274 -24.22 -9.88 -21.23
CA LYS A 274 -24.61 -10.84 -20.19
C LYS A 274 -23.64 -10.87 -19.00
N ALA A 275 -22.49 -10.20 -19.11
CA ALA A 275 -21.46 -10.14 -18.08
C ALA A 275 -22.05 -9.68 -16.72
N PRO A 276 -21.79 -10.40 -15.62
CA PRO A 276 -22.23 -10.01 -14.29
C PRO A 276 -21.59 -8.69 -13.89
N LEU A 277 -22.29 -7.91 -13.06
CA LEU A 277 -21.77 -6.69 -12.45
C LEU A 277 -21.22 -7.01 -11.06
N ILE A 278 -19.97 -6.66 -10.85
CA ILE A 278 -19.28 -6.74 -9.56
C ILE A 278 -19.00 -5.31 -9.10
N VAL A 279 -19.40 -4.97 -7.88
CA VAL A 279 -19.11 -3.64 -7.30
C VAL A 279 -18.02 -3.81 -6.25
N VAL A 280 -16.97 -3.01 -6.37
CA VAL A 280 -15.85 -2.96 -5.41
C VAL A 280 -15.73 -1.57 -4.81
N ASP A 281 -15.24 -1.51 -3.56
CA ASP A 281 -15.05 -0.25 -2.86
C ASP A 281 -13.86 0.54 -3.45
N PRO A 282 -14.08 1.71 -4.08
CA PRO A 282 -13.01 2.53 -4.64
C PRO A 282 -12.03 3.01 -3.56
N ASP A 283 -12.48 3.25 -2.32
CA ASP A 283 -11.60 3.68 -1.23
C ASP A 283 -10.65 2.57 -0.76
N VAL A 284 -10.93 1.32 -1.09
CA VAL A 284 -10.05 0.19 -0.81
C VAL A 284 -9.20 -0.16 -2.04
N THR A 285 -9.83 -0.25 -3.21
CA THR A 285 -9.14 -0.64 -4.45
C THR A 285 -8.18 0.42 -4.98
N SER A 286 -8.38 1.72 -4.62
CA SER A 286 -7.49 2.82 -5.02
C SER A 286 -6.50 3.23 -3.92
N ARG A 287 -6.55 2.59 -2.73
CA ARG A 287 -5.62 2.85 -1.63
C ARG A 287 -4.66 1.68 -1.46
N PHE A 288 -3.39 1.99 -1.22
CA PHE A 288 -2.32 1.02 -1.01
C PHE A 288 -2.30 0.54 0.45
N SER A 289 -3.40 -0.02 0.93
CA SER A 289 -3.57 -0.42 2.33
C SER A 289 -3.69 -1.93 2.51
N LEU A 290 -3.51 -2.41 3.75
CA LEU A 290 -3.65 -3.82 4.09
C LEU A 290 -5.08 -4.34 3.88
N ARG A 291 -6.09 -3.45 3.87
CA ARG A 291 -7.49 -3.81 3.60
C ARG A 291 -7.71 -4.33 2.18
N LEU A 292 -6.79 -4.01 1.26
CA LEU A 292 -6.85 -4.45 -0.12
C LEU A 292 -7.04 -5.96 -0.28
N ILE A 293 -6.44 -6.75 0.61
CA ILE A 293 -6.57 -8.23 0.57
C ILE A 293 -8.03 -8.68 0.65
N ASN A 294 -8.83 -8.08 1.52
CA ASN A 294 -10.24 -8.47 1.67
C ASN A 294 -11.05 -8.09 0.42
N GLU A 295 -10.78 -6.94 -0.18
CA GLU A 295 -11.44 -6.51 -1.40
C GLU A 295 -11.02 -7.39 -2.61
N LEU A 296 -9.75 -7.80 -2.67
CA LEU A 296 -9.28 -8.78 -3.67
C LEU A 296 -10.00 -10.13 -3.55
N LYS A 297 -10.30 -10.61 -2.33
CA LYS A 297 -11.09 -11.82 -2.13
C LYS A 297 -12.49 -11.70 -2.75
N VAL A 298 -13.14 -10.54 -2.55
CA VAL A 298 -14.47 -10.24 -3.13
C VAL A 298 -14.38 -10.15 -4.65
N LEU A 299 -13.42 -9.40 -5.17
CA LEU A 299 -13.19 -9.21 -6.60
C LEU A 299 -12.94 -10.55 -7.31
N CYS A 300 -11.97 -11.33 -6.81
CA CYS A 300 -11.59 -12.60 -7.42
C CYS A 300 -12.73 -13.63 -7.39
N LYS A 301 -13.48 -13.67 -6.28
CA LYS A 301 -14.66 -14.54 -6.17
C LYS A 301 -15.72 -14.13 -7.20
N GLY A 302 -16.05 -12.84 -7.29
CA GLY A 302 -17.04 -12.33 -8.21
C GLY A 302 -16.70 -12.60 -9.67
N ILE A 303 -15.43 -12.44 -10.07
CA ILE A 303 -14.98 -12.76 -11.44
C ILE A 303 -15.15 -14.25 -11.74
N LYS A 304 -14.88 -15.14 -10.80
CA LYS A 304 -14.96 -16.59 -11.00
C LYS A 304 -16.37 -17.16 -10.94
N GLU A 305 -17.23 -16.62 -10.07
CA GLU A 305 -18.64 -17.08 -9.97
C GLU A 305 -19.52 -16.53 -11.10
N GLY A 306 -19.10 -15.45 -11.76
CA GLY A 306 -19.72 -14.94 -12.96
C GLY A 306 -19.30 -15.68 -14.24
N ALA A 307 -18.44 -16.69 -14.11
CA ALA A 307 -17.86 -17.45 -15.21
C ALA A 307 -18.70 -18.68 -15.57
#